data_9301d2e183ec777e2d36af6b2b0f01db
#
_entry.id   9301d2e183ec777e2d36af6b2b0f01db
#
_cell.length_a   1.000
_cell.length_b   1.000
_cell.length_c   1.000
_cell.angle_alpha   90.00
_cell.angle_beta   90.00
_cell.angle_gamma   90.00
#
_symmetry.space_group_name_H-M   'P 1'
#
loop_
_entity.id
_entity.type
_entity.pdbx_description
1 polymer ?
#
loop_
_entity_poly.entity_id
_entity_poly.type
_entity_poly.pdbx_seq_one_letter_code
_entity_poly.pdbx_strand_id
1 'polypeptide(L)'
;MADNYLENQYESYMARKAAMGKKTAKKKTIVKVQRLQSEAIDALKEIIAQPSFRMPFDIFREHLYSAEDLYKGYQLGKPGSFKDCYDQLVYNHYLKMGKSATDIKETLARTLHDHSMTNAMNDFLAHFDERQVVGIMGGHGLRRTDDAYRQVVTVSKTLAENGCLMVSGGGPGAMEATHLGAWMAGRTEAETDDALAILKEAPSFQNKLWLDTALQVMKKYPQEHTVSLGVPTWLYGHEPATPFATHIAKYFDNSIREDSILTIAKGGIIYSPGSAGTMQEIFQEAVQNHYLSFGYASPMIFLGVDYWTDEMPIFRLLEHLVEKGKYKNLLLTLTDDENRIVDTLERFAGEDQNYKEKE
;
A
#
# COMPACT_ATOMS: atom_id res chain seq x y z
N MET A 1 -18.73 22.44 17.47
CA MET A 1 -17.78 22.66 18.60
C MET A 1 -16.55 21.73 18.54
N ALA A 2 -16.62 20.56 17.91
CA ALA A 2 -15.44 19.69 17.74
C ALA A 2 -14.49 20.19 16.63
N ASP A 3 -15.02 20.79 15.57
CA ASP A 3 -14.23 21.24 14.41
C ASP A 3 -13.20 22.33 14.79
N ASN A 4 -13.57 23.27 15.69
CA ASN A 4 -12.63 24.32 16.14
C ASN A 4 -11.47 23.78 17.00
N TYR A 5 -11.59 22.59 17.60
CA TYR A 5 -10.51 22.04 18.42
C TYR A 5 -9.36 21.50 17.56
N LEU A 6 -9.68 20.79 16.48
CA LEU A 6 -8.67 20.25 15.54
C LEU A 6 -8.01 21.35 14.72
N GLU A 7 -8.75 22.37 14.27
CA GLU A 7 -8.18 23.55 13.62
C GLU A 7 -7.20 24.30 14.54
N ASN A 8 -7.59 24.56 15.78
CA ASN A 8 -6.71 25.20 16.77
C ASN A 8 -5.47 24.35 17.11
N GLN A 9 -5.59 23.03 17.10
CA GLN A 9 -4.46 22.11 17.27
C GLN A 9 -3.52 22.16 16.07
N TYR A 10 -4.04 22.21 14.84
CA TYR A 10 -3.25 22.30 13.62
C TYR A 10 -2.53 23.65 13.52
N GLU A 11 -3.20 24.77 13.77
CA GLU A 11 -2.56 26.10 13.82
C GLU A 11 -1.49 26.19 14.90
N SER A 12 -1.75 25.60 16.09
CA SER A 12 -0.77 25.51 17.17
C SER A 12 0.43 24.66 16.78
N TYR A 13 0.22 23.56 16.05
CA TYR A 13 1.29 22.71 15.52
C TYR A 13 2.11 23.45 14.47
N MET A 14 1.49 24.13 13.51
CA MET A 14 2.17 24.91 12.47
C MET A 14 2.95 26.09 13.06
N ALA A 15 2.39 26.79 14.05
CA ALA A 15 3.09 27.85 14.77
C ALA A 15 4.32 27.34 15.54
N ARG A 16 4.22 26.15 16.16
CA ARG A 16 5.36 25.49 16.82
C ARG A 16 6.42 25.04 15.82
N LYS A 17 6.03 24.52 14.66
CA LYS A 17 6.93 24.12 13.57
C LYS A 17 7.69 25.32 13.00
N ALA A 18 7.01 26.45 12.77
CA ALA A 18 7.62 27.70 12.32
C ALA A 18 8.57 28.31 13.38
N ALA A 19 8.24 28.18 14.66
CA ALA A 19 9.11 28.64 15.76
C ALA A 19 10.35 27.75 15.94
N MET A 20 10.25 26.43 15.66
CA MET A 20 11.42 25.53 15.69
C MET A 20 12.41 25.80 14.56
N GLY A 21 11.95 26.25 13.38
CA GLY A 21 12.83 26.62 12.26
C GLY A 21 13.72 27.86 12.51
N LYS A 22 13.43 28.68 13.56
CA LYS A 22 14.18 29.87 13.89
C LYS A 22 15.21 29.72 15.03
N LYS A 23 15.26 28.53 15.68
CA LYS A 23 16.30 28.26 16.69
C LYS A 23 17.50 27.58 16.03
N THR A 24 18.56 28.36 15.77
CA THR A 24 19.89 27.83 15.47
C THR A 24 20.35 26.96 16.64
N ALA A 25 20.09 25.65 16.56
CA ALA A 25 20.58 24.70 17.53
C ALA A 25 22.12 24.73 17.51
N LYS A 26 22.74 24.95 18.66
CA LYS A 26 24.21 24.97 18.77
C LYS A 26 24.75 23.62 18.28
N LYS A 27 25.60 23.62 17.26
CA LYS A 27 26.21 22.46 16.62
C LYS A 27 26.68 21.35 17.60
N LYS A 28 27.18 21.75 18.79
CA LYS A 28 27.64 20.85 19.87
C LYS A 28 26.51 19.98 20.49
N THR A 29 25.27 20.47 20.55
CA THR A 29 24.15 19.73 21.14
C THR A 29 23.67 18.63 20.16
N ILE A 30 23.64 18.92 18.86
CA ILE A 30 23.25 17.95 17.82
C ILE A 30 24.22 16.77 17.79
N VAL A 31 25.53 17.01 17.80
CA VAL A 31 26.57 15.95 17.81
C VAL A 31 26.46 15.07 19.06
N LYS A 32 26.18 15.66 20.24
CA LYS A 32 25.98 14.87 21.47
C LYS A 32 24.73 14.00 21.42
N VAL A 33 23.63 14.51 20.87
CA VAL A 33 22.38 13.75 20.70
C VAL A 33 22.58 12.59 19.70
N GLN A 34 23.22 12.84 18.56
CA GLN A 34 23.52 11.80 17.58
C GLN A 34 24.42 10.69 18.15
N ARG A 35 25.43 11.05 18.97
CA ARG A 35 26.29 10.06 19.62
C ARG A 35 25.54 9.21 20.65
N LEU A 36 24.69 9.82 21.47
CA LEU A 36 23.85 9.08 22.43
C LEU A 36 22.84 8.17 21.74
N GLN A 37 22.28 8.60 20.60
CA GLN A 37 21.42 7.74 19.78
C GLN A 37 22.18 6.55 19.20
N SER A 38 23.41 6.75 18.71
CA SER A 38 24.25 5.66 18.20
C SER A 38 24.57 4.64 19.30
N GLU A 39 25.02 5.09 20.45
CA GLU A 39 25.35 4.22 21.60
C GLU A 39 24.11 3.45 22.11
N ALA A 40 22.93 4.05 22.12
CA ALA A 40 21.68 3.39 22.48
C ALA A 40 21.25 2.32 21.44
N ILE A 41 21.41 2.63 20.15
CA ILE A 41 21.13 1.68 19.06
C ILE A 41 22.09 0.49 19.13
N ASP A 42 23.36 0.70 19.37
CA ASP A 42 24.36 -0.37 19.46
C ASP A 42 24.08 -1.27 20.68
N ALA A 43 23.75 -0.70 21.83
CA ALA A 43 23.32 -1.47 23.00
C ALA A 43 22.04 -2.27 22.75
N LEU A 44 21.09 -1.72 21.99
CA LEU A 44 19.86 -2.40 21.60
C LEU A 44 20.16 -3.57 20.66
N LYS A 45 21.05 -3.37 19.69
CA LYS A 45 21.51 -4.44 18.78
C LYS A 45 22.18 -5.59 19.55
N GLU A 46 23.01 -5.29 20.55
CA GLU A 46 23.63 -6.30 21.39
C GLU A 46 22.60 -7.12 22.18
N ILE A 47 21.57 -6.48 22.73
CA ILE A 47 20.46 -7.16 23.44
C ILE A 47 19.71 -8.09 22.49
N ILE A 48 19.40 -7.61 21.27
CA ILE A 48 18.63 -8.34 20.27
C ILE A 48 19.46 -9.48 19.65
N ALA A 49 20.78 -9.34 19.57
CA ALA A 49 21.68 -10.41 19.11
C ALA A 49 21.73 -11.62 20.05
N GLN A 50 21.24 -11.51 21.30
CA GLN A 50 21.22 -12.62 22.23
C GLN A 50 20.34 -13.79 21.74
N PRO A 51 20.75 -15.06 21.96
CA PRO A 51 19.95 -16.22 21.56
C PRO A 51 18.51 -16.22 22.12
N SER A 52 18.30 -15.56 23.27
CA SER A 52 16.99 -15.40 23.91
C SER A 52 16.05 -14.47 23.17
N PHE A 53 16.54 -13.74 22.15
CA PHE A 53 15.78 -12.77 21.36
C PHE A 53 15.54 -13.24 19.91
N ARG A 54 15.75 -14.52 19.62
CA ARG A 54 15.54 -15.07 18.27
C ARG A 54 14.08 -15.06 17.91
N MET A 55 13.74 -14.31 16.84
CA MET A 55 12.41 -14.28 16.23
C MET A 55 12.43 -15.08 14.91
N PRO A 56 11.28 -15.59 14.44
CA PRO A 56 11.20 -16.25 13.14
C PRO A 56 11.17 -15.25 11.98
N PHE A 57 11.33 -13.97 12.25
CA PHE A 57 11.42 -12.88 11.29
C PHE A 57 12.62 -11.99 11.59
N ASP A 58 13.06 -11.27 10.54
CA ASP A 58 14.16 -10.32 10.65
C ASP A 58 13.63 -9.01 11.26
N ILE A 59 14.15 -8.64 12.44
CA ILE A 59 13.73 -7.46 13.20
C ILE A 59 14.23 -6.16 12.56
N PHE A 60 15.42 -6.21 11.92
CA PHE A 60 16.06 -5.06 11.29
C PHE A 60 16.21 -5.27 9.80
N ARG A 61 15.10 -5.51 9.13
CA ARG A 61 15.13 -5.73 7.70
C ARG A 61 15.44 -4.42 6.96
N GLU A 62 16.54 -4.42 6.23
CA GLU A 62 17.05 -3.25 5.50
C GLU A 62 16.39 -3.07 4.13
N HIS A 63 15.71 -4.10 3.61
CA HIS A 63 15.10 -4.11 2.28
C HIS A 63 13.66 -4.62 2.33
N LEU A 64 12.83 -4.17 1.38
CA LEU A 64 11.49 -4.68 1.16
C LEU A 64 11.52 -6.19 0.87
N TYR A 65 10.44 -6.87 1.19
CA TYR A 65 10.29 -8.27 0.81
C TYR A 65 10.05 -8.40 -0.70
N SER A 66 10.44 -9.53 -1.25
CA SER A 66 10.01 -10.02 -2.56
C SER A 66 9.05 -11.21 -2.39
N ALA A 67 8.41 -11.63 -3.49
CA ALA A 67 7.65 -12.87 -3.49
C ALA A 67 8.54 -14.07 -3.17
N GLU A 68 9.80 -14.09 -3.62
CA GLU A 68 10.77 -15.16 -3.29
C GLU A 68 11.05 -15.23 -1.80
N ASP A 69 11.17 -14.09 -1.11
CA ASP A 69 11.37 -14.04 0.34
C ASP A 69 10.17 -14.64 1.07
N LEU A 70 8.95 -14.16 0.76
CA LEU A 70 7.74 -14.58 1.47
C LEU A 70 7.37 -16.03 1.19
N TYR A 71 7.56 -16.49 -0.05
CA TYR A 71 7.23 -17.85 -0.46
C TYR A 71 8.42 -18.80 -0.41
N LYS A 72 9.54 -18.40 0.19
CA LYS A 72 10.69 -19.29 0.44
C LYS A 72 10.24 -20.54 1.19
N GLY A 73 10.48 -21.71 0.60
CA GLY A 73 10.02 -23.00 1.11
C GLY A 73 8.82 -23.57 0.35
N TYR A 74 8.11 -22.75 -0.44
CA TYR A 74 7.04 -23.24 -1.33
C TYR A 74 7.59 -24.07 -2.49
N GLN A 75 6.89 -25.13 -2.85
CA GLN A 75 7.23 -26.02 -3.97
C GLN A 75 6.13 -26.00 -5.01
N LEU A 76 6.41 -25.47 -6.19
CA LEU A 76 5.46 -25.44 -7.32
C LEU A 76 4.93 -26.85 -7.62
N GLY A 77 3.63 -26.97 -7.80
CA GLY A 77 2.92 -28.24 -7.97
C GLY A 77 2.68 -29.02 -6.67
N LYS A 78 3.07 -28.48 -5.53
CA LYS A 78 2.79 -29.05 -4.20
C LYS A 78 2.12 -28.02 -3.29
N PRO A 79 0.82 -27.73 -3.48
CA PRO A 79 0.10 -26.70 -2.71
C PRO A 79 0.19 -26.89 -1.20
N GLY A 80 0.34 -28.13 -0.72
CA GLY A 80 0.51 -28.43 0.70
C GLY A 80 1.80 -27.88 1.32
N SER A 81 2.82 -27.49 0.50
CA SER A 81 4.05 -26.86 0.99
C SER A 81 3.87 -25.37 1.35
N PHE A 82 2.72 -24.77 1.08
CA PHE A 82 2.40 -23.39 1.47
C PHE A 82 2.57 -23.16 2.98
N LYS A 83 2.19 -24.14 3.80
CA LYS A 83 2.36 -24.10 5.27
C LYS A 83 3.83 -23.99 5.73
N ASP A 84 4.77 -24.35 4.86
CA ASP A 84 6.21 -24.39 5.16
C ASP A 84 6.95 -23.16 4.62
N CYS A 85 6.26 -22.25 3.89
CA CYS A 85 6.87 -21.02 3.41
C CYS A 85 7.08 -20.00 4.55
N TYR A 86 8.05 -19.10 4.34
CA TYR A 86 8.45 -18.10 5.34
C TYR A 86 7.25 -17.29 5.84
N ASP A 87 6.39 -16.80 4.93
CA ASP A 87 5.22 -16.01 5.29
C ASP A 87 4.28 -16.73 6.28
N GLN A 88 4.01 -18.02 6.02
CA GLN A 88 3.16 -18.82 6.90
C GLN A 88 3.83 -19.17 8.23
N LEU A 89 5.14 -19.35 8.25
CA LEU A 89 5.89 -19.57 9.49
C LEU A 89 5.81 -18.33 10.39
N VAL A 90 5.98 -17.13 9.84
CA VAL A 90 5.83 -15.87 10.57
C VAL A 90 4.37 -15.68 11.03
N TYR A 91 3.40 -15.93 10.17
CA TYR A 91 1.99 -15.83 10.52
C TYR A 91 1.57 -16.80 11.64
N ASN A 92 2.02 -18.05 11.58
CA ASN A 92 1.75 -19.03 12.65
C ASN A 92 2.37 -18.61 13.98
N HIS A 93 3.57 -18.04 13.95
CA HIS A 93 4.19 -17.45 15.15
C HIS A 93 3.36 -16.27 15.68
N TYR A 94 2.93 -15.36 14.79
CA TYR A 94 2.08 -14.21 15.13
C TYR A 94 0.79 -14.65 15.83
N LEU A 95 0.11 -15.68 15.31
CA LEU A 95 -1.09 -16.24 15.94
C LEU A 95 -0.80 -16.89 17.30
N LYS A 96 0.31 -17.62 17.41
CA LYS A 96 0.73 -18.28 18.67
C LYS A 96 1.03 -17.27 19.77
N MET A 97 1.68 -16.16 19.45
CA MET A 97 2.02 -15.09 20.40
C MET A 97 0.83 -14.16 20.69
N GLY A 98 -0.22 -14.24 19.88
CA GLY A 98 -1.40 -13.39 19.93
C GLY A 98 -1.28 -12.12 19.08
N LYS A 99 -2.40 -11.70 18.51
CA LYS A 99 -2.48 -10.46 17.71
C LYS A 99 -2.06 -9.24 18.53
N SER A 100 -2.51 -9.19 19.80
CA SER A 100 -2.07 -8.21 20.81
C SER A 100 -1.12 -8.93 21.78
N ALA A 101 0.14 -9.07 21.39
CA ALA A 101 1.14 -9.74 22.20
C ALA A 101 1.36 -9.01 23.54
N THR A 102 1.47 -9.77 24.62
CA THR A 102 1.76 -9.25 25.97
C THR A 102 3.24 -9.42 26.36
N ASP A 103 3.97 -10.26 25.64
CA ASP A 103 5.42 -10.41 25.83
C ASP A 103 6.14 -9.17 25.28
N ILE A 104 6.92 -8.52 26.16
CA ILE A 104 7.62 -7.27 25.80
C ILE A 104 8.65 -7.48 24.68
N LYS A 105 9.30 -8.64 24.59
CA LYS A 105 10.27 -8.93 23.53
C LYS A 105 9.58 -9.04 22.18
N GLU A 106 8.45 -9.75 22.14
CA GLU A 106 7.64 -9.89 20.93
C GLU A 106 7.11 -8.53 20.46
N THR A 107 6.56 -7.75 21.38
CA THR A 107 6.04 -6.41 21.08
C THR A 107 7.14 -5.51 20.51
N LEU A 108 8.31 -5.48 21.17
CA LEU A 108 9.44 -4.69 20.73
C LEU A 108 9.97 -5.16 19.36
N ALA A 109 10.08 -6.48 19.16
CA ALA A 109 10.55 -7.04 17.89
C ALA A 109 9.64 -6.66 16.72
N ARG A 110 8.30 -6.76 16.88
CA ARG A 110 7.32 -6.34 15.86
C ARG A 110 7.42 -4.84 15.57
N THR A 111 7.50 -4.01 16.61
CA THR A 111 7.62 -2.55 16.44
C THR A 111 8.89 -2.17 15.69
N LEU A 112 10.02 -2.78 16.01
CA LEU A 112 11.29 -2.52 15.32
C LEU A 112 11.28 -3.02 13.87
N HIS A 113 10.67 -4.19 13.62
CA HIS A 113 10.46 -4.70 12.27
C HIS A 113 9.62 -3.71 11.44
N ASP A 114 8.48 -3.26 11.96
CA ASP A 114 7.59 -2.36 11.24
C ASP A 114 8.24 -1.00 10.99
N HIS A 115 9.03 -0.50 11.95
CA HIS A 115 9.84 0.70 11.74
C HIS A 115 10.90 0.51 10.65
N SER A 116 11.61 -0.62 10.67
CA SER A 116 12.61 -0.95 9.64
C SER A 116 11.96 -1.08 8.25
N MET A 117 10.77 -1.68 8.19
CA MET A 117 9.99 -1.81 6.97
C MET A 117 9.55 -0.44 6.42
N THR A 118 9.12 0.47 7.31
CA THR A 118 8.78 1.85 6.93
C THR A 118 9.99 2.58 6.36
N ASN A 119 11.18 2.43 6.95
CA ASN A 119 12.41 3.04 6.44
C ASN A 119 12.75 2.47 5.05
N ALA A 120 12.74 1.15 4.87
CA ALA A 120 13.00 0.51 3.59
C ALA A 120 12.00 0.94 2.51
N MET A 121 10.73 1.14 2.88
CA MET A 121 9.70 1.65 1.97
C MET A 121 9.97 3.12 1.58
N ASN A 122 10.34 3.97 2.53
CA ASN A 122 10.67 5.37 2.26
C ASN A 122 11.91 5.50 1.36
N ASP A 123 12.94 4.67 1.60
CA ASP A 123 14.14 4.64 0.77
C ASP A 123 13.80 4.20 -0.67
N PHE A 124 12.92 3.21 -0.82
CA PHE A 124 12.42 2.78 -2.13
C PHE A 124 11.64 3.91 -2.83
N LEU A 125 10.70 4.55 -2.13
CA LEU A 125 9.85 5.62 -2.67
C LEU A 125 10.63 6.88 -3.04
N ALA A 126 11.77 7.15 -2.43
CA ALA A 126 12.62 8.29 -2.75
C ALA A 126 13.13 8.30 -4.21
N HIS A 127 13.01 7.18 -4.94
CA HIS A 127 13.38 7.07 -6.35
C HIS A 127 12.26 7.43 -7.32
N PHE A 128 11.05 7.75 -6.84
CA PHE A 128 9.87 8.03 -7.65
C PHE A 128 9.36 9.46 -7.42
N ASP A 129 8.75 10.03 -8.45
CA ASP A 129 7.94 11.24 -8.27
C ASP A 129 6.68 10.88 -7.49
N GLU A 130 6.40 11.61 -6.42
CA GLU A 130 5.24 11.35 -5.55
C GLU A 130 3.90 11.43 -6.29
N ARG A 131 3.80 12.23 -7.38
CA ARG A 131 2.60 12.34 -8.21
C ARG A 131 2.44 11.22 -9.22
N GLN A 132 3.46 10.37 -9.39
CA GLN A 132 3.39 9.15 -10.19
C GLN A 132 3.17 7.90 -9.33
N VAL A 133 2.98 8.05 -8.02
CA VAL A 133 2.64 6.93 -7.12
C VAL A 133 1.11 6.83 -7.05
N VAL A 134 0.55 5.82 -7.71
CA VAL A 134 -0.90 5.63 -7.86
C VAL A 134 -1.36 4.39 -7.09
N GLY A 135 -2.36 4.58 -6.23
CA GLY A 135 -2.99 3.51 -5.45
C GLY A 135 -4.20 2.91 -6.15
N ILE A 136 -4.38 1.59 -6.06
CA ILE A 136 -5.67 0.94 -6.36
C ILE A 136 -6.15 0.23 -5.10
N MET A 137 -7.32 0.65 -4.61
CA MET A 137 -8.00 0.10 -3.44
C MET A 137 -9.26 -0.63 -3.87
N GLY A 138 -9.53 -1.79 -3.25
CA GLY A 138 -10.68 -2.60 -3.61
C GLY A 138 -10.74 -3.93 -2.87
N GLY A 139 -11.78 -4.70 -3.13
CA GLY A 139 -12.09 -5.92 -2.38
C GLY A 139 -11.12 -7.07 -2.61
N HIS A 140 -10.70 -7.72 -1.52
CA HIS A 140 -9.95 -8.99 -1.56
C HIS A 140 -10.77 -10.15 -2.13
N GLY A 141 -12.10 -10.03 -2.10
CA GLY A 141 -13.04 -11.03 -2.61
C GLY A 141 -13.24 -10.99 -4.13
N LEU A 142 -12.69 -10.01 -4.84
CA LEU A 142 -12.77 -9.93 -6.29
C LEU A 142 -12.11 -11.15 -6.93
N ARG A 143 -12.85 -11.86 -7.77
CA ARG A 143 -12.38 -13.12 -8.36
C ARG A 143 -11.63 -12.85 -9.66
N ARG A 144 -10.63 -13.65 -9.96
CA ARG A 144 -9.88 -13.62 -11.23
C ARG A 144 -10.74 -13.84 -12.48
N THR A 145 -12.00 -14.25 -12.28
CA THR A 145 -13.01 -14.43 -13.34
C THR A 145 -13.92 -13.24 -13.53
N ASP A 146 -13.90 -12.28 -12.64
CA ASP A 146 -14.80 -11.12 -12.66
C ASP A 146 -14.31 -10.06 -13.66
N ASP A 147 -15.23 -9.39 -14.34
CA ASP A 147 -14.89 -8.36 -15.32
C ASP A 147 -14.15 -7.18 -14.66
N ALA A 148 -14.55 -6.81 -13.43
CA ALA A 148 -13.87 -5.79 -12.66
C ALA A 148 -12.39 -6.14 -12.33
N TYR A 149 -12.06 -7.44 -12.17
CA TYR A 149 -10.66 -7.87 -12.02
C TYR A 149 -9.86 -7.55 -13.28
N ARG A 150 -10.41 -7.88 -14.46
CA ARG A 150 -9.80 -7.57 -15.76
C ARG A 150 -9.63 -6.06 -15.95
N GLN A 151 -10.64 -5.26 -15.62
CA GLN A 151 -10.56 -3.79 -15.72
C GLN A 151 -9.43 -3.24 -14.86
N VAL A 152 -9.28 -3.70 -13.62
CA VAL A 152 -8.18 -3.30 -12.74
C VAL A 152 -6.82 -3.68 -13.35
N VAL A 153 -6.69 -4.89 -13.93
CA VAL A 153 -5.47 -5.32 -14.63
C VAL A 153 -5.14 -4.39 -15.77
N THR A 154 -6.11 -4.06 -16.62
CA THR A 154 -5.91 -3.20 -17.80
C THR A 154 -5.50 -1.78 -17.38
N VAL A 155 -6.23 -1.17 -16.46
CA VAL A 155 -5.91 0.18 -15.94
C VAL A 155 -4.50 0.21 -15.33
N SER A 156 -4.19 -0.76 -14.46
CA SER A 156 -2.88 -0.84 -13.82
C SER A 156 -1.74 -1.06 -14.82
N LYS A 157 -1.97 -1.89 -15.84
CA LYS A 157 -1.00 -2.14 -16.92
C LYS A 157 -0.69 -0.84 -17.66
N THR A 158 -1.71 -0.13 -18.12
CA THR A 158 -1.55 1.12 -18.87
C THR A 158 -0.84 2.20 -18.03
N LEU A 159 -1.23 2.36 -16.76
CA LEU A 159 -0.56 3.32 -15.87
C LEU A 159 0.92 2.97 -15.62
N ALA A 160 1.21 1.68 -15.43
CA ALA A 160 2.60 1.23 -15.27
C ALA A 160 3.43 1.43 -16.54
N GLU A 161 2.85 1.24 -17.72
CA GLU A 161 3.48 1.54 -19.02
C GLU A 161 3.78 3.05 -19.20
N ASN A 162 2.96 3.90 -18.57
CA ASN A 162 3.14 5.36 -18.57
C ASN A 162 4.03 5.86 -17.40
N GLY A 163 4.71 4.94 -16.72
CA GLY A 163 5.73 5.25 -15.70
C GLY A 163 5.20 5.43 -14.28
N CYS A 164 3.92 5.14 -14.02
CA CYS A 164 3.38 5.17 -12.67
C CYS A 164 3.87 3.99 -11.83
N LEU A 165 4.22 4.25 -10.57
CA LEU A 165 4.41 3.22 -9.56
C LEU A 165 3.04 2.78 -9.03
N MET A 166 2.66 1.56 -9.31
CA MET A 166 1.39 1.00 -8.83
C MET A 166 1.52 0.48 -7.41
N VAL A 167 0.59 0.91 -6.54
CA VAL A 167 0.57 0.55 -5.12
C VAL A 167 -0.79 -0.05 -4.75
N SER A 168 -0.78 -1.08 -3.92
CA SER A 168 -2.01 -1.62 -3.31
C SER A 168 -1.75 -2.25 -1.95
N GLY A 169 -2.81 -2.74 -1.30
CA GLY A 169 -2.70 -3.50 -0.05
C GLY A 169 -1.97 -4.84 -0.16
N GLY A 170 -1.54 -5.23 -1.35
CA GLY A 170 -0.64 -6.37 -1.57
C GLY A 170 -1.26 -7.75 -1.30
N GLY A 171 -2.58 -7.86 -1.16
CA GLY A 171 -3.32 -9.11 -0.96
C GLY A 171 -3.93 -9.66 -2.24
N PRO A 172 -4.93 -10.56 -2.15
CA PRO A 172 -5.68 -11.09 -3.29
C PRO A 172 -6.72 -10.09 -3.82
N GLY A 173 -7.43 -10.47 -4.87
CA GLY A 173 -8.52 -9.72 -5.47
C GLY A 173 -8.06 -8.47 -6.23
N ALA A 174 -8.66 -7.32 -5.96
CA ALA A 174 -8.29 -6.07 -6.62
C ALA A 174 -6.80 -5.72 -6.42
N MET A 175 -6.27 -6.04 -5.24
CA MET A 175 -4.86 -5.84 -4.93
C MET A 175 -3.95 -6.70 -5.82
N GLU A 176 -4.29 -7.97 -6.02
CA GLU A 176 -3.56 -8.84 -6.95
C GLU A 176 -3.68 -8.34 -8.39
N ALA A 177 -4.89 -7.95 -8.83
CA ALA A 177 -5.13 -7.42 -10.18
C ALA A 177 -4.26 -6.20 -10.48
N THR A 178 -4.08 -5.31 -9.50
CA THR A 178 -3.17 -4.15 -9.58
C THR A 178 -1.75 -4.58 -9.90
N HIS A 179 -1.22 -5.53 -9.17
CA HIS A 179 0.17 -5.98 -9.36
C HIS A 179 0.34 -6.85 -10.59
N LEU A 180 -0.67 -7.62 -10.98
CA LEU A 180 -0.68 -8.35 -12.24
C LEU A 180 -0.62 -7.38 -13.43
N GLY A 181 -1.40 -6.28 -13.40
CA GLY A 181 -1.35 -5.25 -14.44
C GLY A 181 0.07 -4.67 -14.59
N ALA A 182 0.68 -4.23 -13.49
CA ALA A 182 2.05 -3.74 -13.49
C ALA A 182 3.05 -4.82 -13.93
N TRP A 183 2.86 -6.08 -13.56
CA TRP A 183 3.68 -7.22 -13.98
C TRP A 183 3.61 -7.46 -15.49
N MET A 184 2.42 -7.26 -16.09
CA MET A 184 2.18 -7.46 -17.53
C MET A 184 2.46 -6.21 -18.37
N ALA A 185 2.96 -5.12 -17.79
CA ALA A 185 3.35 -3.92 -18.52
C ALA A 185 4.41 -4.24 -19.60
N GLY A 186 4.21 -3.69 -20.79
CA GLY A 186 5.02 -3.97 -21.99
C GLY A 186 4.65 -5.27 -22.72
N ARG A 187 3.71 -6.08 -22.20
CA ARG A 187 3.18 -7.27 -22.86
C ARG A 187 1.98 -6.92 -23.74
N THR A 188 1.79 -7.71 -24.78
CA THR A 188 0.63 -7.58 -25.67
C THR A 188 -0.67 -7.94 -24.93
N GLU A 189 -1.80 -7.50 -25.49
CA GLU A 189 -3.12 -7.86 -24.97
C GLU A 189 -3.34 -9.39 -24.99
N ALA A 190 -2.91 -10.05 -26.06
CA ALA A 190 -3.01 -11.52 -26.17
C ALA A 190 -2.20 -12.25 -25.08
N GLU A 191 -1.01 -11.74 -24.69
CA GLU A 191 -0.23 -12.31 -23.59
C GLU A 191 -0.91 -12.05 -22.25
N THR A 192 -1.53 -10.88 -22.07
CA THR A 192 -2.31 -10.56 -20.85
C THR A 192 -3.54 -11.46 -20.76
N ASP A 193 -4.25 -11.70 -21.86
CA ASP A 193 -5.39 -12.62 -21.92
C ASP A 193 -4.99 -14.05 -21.59
N ASP A 194 -3.85 -14.52 -22.09
CA ASP A 194 -3.32 -15.84 -21.76
C ASP A 194 -2.93 -15.95 -20.27
N ALA A 195 -2.32 -14.91 -19.69
CA ALA A 195 -2.04 -14.86 -18.27
C ALA A 195 -3.33 -14.93 -17.43
N LEU A 196 -4.36 -14.17 -17.80
CA LEU A 196 -5.67 -14.20 -17.17
C LEU A 196 -6.34 -15.57 -17.31
N ALA A 197 -6.20 -16.24 -18.47
CA ALA A 197 -6.73 -17.59 -18.68
C ALA A 197 -6.10 -18.61 -17.73
N ILE A 198 -4.78 -18.56 -17.52
CA ILE A 198 -4.08 -19.41 -16.54
C ILE A 198 -4.61 -19.14 -15.12
N LEU A 199 -4.77 -17.88 -14.75
CA LEU A 199 -5.23 -17.50 -13.40
C LEU A 199 -6.68 -17.92 -13.13
N LYS A 200 -7.54 -17.93 -14.14
CA LYS A 200 -8.95 -18.36 -14.04
C LYS A 200 -9.11 -19.81 -13.60
N GLU A 201 -8.10 -20.67 -13.73
CA GLU A 201 -8.11 -22.03 -13.20
C GLU A 201 -8.20 -22.07 -11.66
N ALA A 202 -7.75 -21.00 -11.01
CA ALA A 202 -7.83 -20.80 -9.56
C ALA A 202 -8.44 -19.42 -9.25
N PRO A 203 -9.76 -19.26 -9.38
CA PRO A 203 -10.43 -17.95 -9.41
C PRO A 203 -10.40 -17.17 -8.08
N SER A 204 -10.09 -17.82 -6.97
CA SER A 204 -10.07 -17.21 -5.63
C SER A 204 -8.85 -17.67 -4.86
N PHE A 205 -8.34 -16.83 -3.94
CA PHE A 205 -7.21 -17.18 -3.06
C PHE A 205 -7.48 -18.37 -2.13
N GLN A 206 -8.74 -18.75 -1.96
CA GLN A 206 -9.14 -19.95 -1.23
C GLN A 206 -8.89 -21.23 -2.03
N ASN A 207 -8.66 -21.13 -3.34
CA ASN A 207 -8.29 -22.26 -4.18
C ASN A 207 -6.84 -22.66 -3.90
N LYS A 208 -6.61 -23.95 -3.69
CA LYS A 208 -5.27 -24.50 -3.40
C LYS A 208 -4.23 -24.22 -4.47
N LEU A 209 -4.65 -24.03 -5.72
CA LEU A 209 -3.77 -23.75 -6.87
C LEU A 209 -3.58 -22.26 -7.11
N TRP A 210 -4.10 -21.37 -6.24
CA TRP A 210 -4.03 -19.92 -6.46
C TRP A 210 -2.58 -19.44 -6.64
N LEU A 211 -1.68 -19.86 -5.75
CA LEU A 211 -0.26 -19.51 -5.84
C LEU A 211 0.43 -20.21 -7.00
N ASP A 212 0.12 -21.49 -7.26
CA ASP A 212 0.70 -22.25 -8.38
C ASP A 212 0.41 -21.56 -9.72
N THR A 213 -0.83 -21.15 -9.97
CA THR A 213 -1.20 -20.49 -11.23
C THR A 213 -0.53 -19.12 -11.36
N ALA A 214 -0.39 -18.36 -10.27
CA ALA A 214 0.33 -17.11 -10.28
C ALA A 214 1.82 -17.30 -10.60
N LEU A 215 2.48 -18.25 -9.95
CA LEU A 215 3.89 -18.58 -10.24
C LEU A 215 4.10 -19.12 -11.66
N GLN A 216 3.10 -19.83 -12.24
CA GLN A 216 3.13 -20.24 -13.65
C GLN A 216 3.12 -19.04 -14.58
N VAL A 217 2.27 -18.02 -14.32
CA VAL A 217 2.24 -16.77 -15.08
C VAL A 217 3.58 -16.06 -14.97
N MET A 218 4.12 -15.89 -13.77
CA MET A 218 5.41 -15.24 -13.56
C MET A 218 6.55 -15.94 -14.31
N LYS A 219 6.56 -17.27 -14.31
CA LYS A 219 7.55 -18.07 -15.05
C LYS A 219 7.38 -17.94 -16.58
N LYS A 220 6.15 -17.86 -17.07
CA LYS A 220 5.85 -17.73 -18.51
C LYS A 220 6.13 -16.32 -19.02
N TYR A 221 5.83 -15.33 -18.22
CA TYR A 221 5.99 -13.91 -18.52
C TYR A 221 6.85 -13.21 -17.45
N PRO A 222 8.17 -13.43 -17.46
CA PRO A 222 9.06 -12.79 -16.50
C PRO A 222 9.08 -11.27 -16.71
N GLN A 223 9.12 -10.53 -15.60
CA GLN A 223 9.15 -9.07 -15.58
C GLN A 223 10.48 -8.59 -15.00
N GLU A 224 11.17 -7.67 -15.70
CA GLU A 224 12.48 -7.14 -15.30
C GLU A 224 12.53 -5.59 -15.30
N HIS A 225 11.50 -4.93 -15.82
CA HIS A 225 11.55 -3.49 -16.10
C HIS A 225 10.54 -2.66 -15.29
N THR A 226 9.43 -3.25 -14.88
CA THR A 226 8.37 -2.54 -14.16
C THR A 226 8.36 -2.99 -12.71
N VAL A 227 8.19 -2.04 -11.81
CA VAL A 227 8.11 -2.29 -10.37
C VAL A 227 6.75 -1.89 -9.83
N SER A 228 6.33 -2.56 -8.76
CA SER A 228 5.11 -2.23 -8.02
C SER A 228 5.31 -2.51 -6.54
N LEU A 229 4.55 -1.83 -5.67
CA LEU A 229 4.68 -1.91 -4.22
C LEU A 229 3.39 -2.44 -3.59
N GLY A 230 3.44 -3.64 -3.03
CA GLY A 230 2.38 -4.20 -2.19
C GLY A 230 2.63 -3.88 -0.71
N VAL A 231 1.56 -3.53 0.02
CA VAL A 231 1.65 -3.19 1.46
C VAL A 231 0.69 -4.07 2.28
N PRO A 232 0.97 -5.39 2.43
CA PRO A 232 0.13 -6.30 3.19
C PRO A 232 0.42 -6.28 4.71
N THR A 233 -0.41 -7.00 5.47
CA THR A 233 -0.25 -7.16 6.92
C THR A 233 -0.42 -8.61 7.36
N TRP A 234 0.31 -9.03 8.42
CA TRP A 234 0.07 -10.32 9.07
C TRP A 234 -1.20 -10.34 9.93
N LEU A 235 -1.85 -9.19 10.21
CA LEU A 235 -3.16 -9.18 10.88
C LEU A 235 -4.19 -10.02 10.09
N TYR A 236 -4.14 -9.94 8.77
CA TYR A 236 -4.95 -10.71 7.83
C TYR A 236 -4.13 -11.79 7.11
N GLY A 237 -3.16 -12.39 7.79
CA GLY A 237 -2.21 -13.34 7.21
C GLY A 237 -2.81 -14.66 6.69
N HIS A 238 -4.14 -14.86 6.85
CA HIS A 238 -4.89 -15.89 6.13
C HIS A 238 -5.14 -15.52 4.66
N GLU A 239 -4.97 -14.25 4.30
CA GLU A 239 -4.94 -13.74 2.93
C GLU A 239 -3.47 -13.70 2.48
N PRO A 240 -3.08 -14.50 1.49
CA PRO A 240 -1.69 -14.52 1.03
C PRO A 240 -1.32 -13.22 0.33
N ALA A 241 -0.07 -12.79 0.48
CA ALA A 241 0.45 -11.66 -0.30
C ALA A 241 0.46 -12.02 -1.80
N THR A 242 0.10 -11.08 -2.68
CA THR A 242 0.19 -11.33 -4.11
C THR A 242 1.64 -11.53 -4.55
N PRO A 243 1.97 -12.59 -5.31
CA PRO A 243 3.34 -12.78 -5.79
C PRO A 243 3.73 -11.83 -6.92
N PHE A 244 2.77 -11.13 -7.56
CA PHE A 244 3.03 -10.18 -8.64
C PHE A 244 3.60 -8.85 -8.15
N ALA A 245 3.50 -8.53 -6.85
CA ALA A 245 4.14 -7.34 -6.29
C ALA A 245 5.66 -7.56 -6.27
N THR A 246 6.41 -6.72 -6.99
CA THR A 246 7.87 -6.83 -7.07
C THR A 246 8.55 -6.43 -5.76
N HIS A 247 7.94 -5.49 -5.03
CA HIS A 247 8.38 -5.02 -3.72
C HIS A 247 7.22 -5.10 -2.74
N ILE A 248 7.47 -5.59 -1.53
CA ILE A 248 6.43 -5.85 -0.54
C ILE A 248 6.86 -5.30 0.82
N ALA A 249 6.11 -4.32 1.32
CA ALA A 249 6.24 -3.81 2.68
C ALA A 249 5.21 -4.49 3.58
N LYS A 250 5.56 -5.59 4.26
CA LYS A 250 4.63 -6.35 5.08
C LYS A 250 4.77 -6.00 6.55
N TYR A 251 3.65 -5.66 7.20
CA TYR A 251 3.59 -5.13 8.57
C TYR A 251 2.91 -6.08 9.54
N PHE A 252 3.28 -5.98 10.82
CA PHE A 252 2.53 -6.59 11.93
C PHE A 252 1.37 -5.68 12.37
N ASP A 253 1.60 -4.36 12.45
CA ASP A 253 0.59 -3.38 12.84
C ASP A 253 -0.20 -2.90 11.62
N ASN A 254 -1.52 -3.18 11.63
CA ASN A 254 -2.41 -2.79 10.55
C ASN A 254 -2.64 -1.28 10.49
N SER A 255 -2.56 -0.58 11.61
CA SER A 255 -2.77 0.88 11.65
C SER A 255 -1.65 1.59 10.88
N ILE A 256 -0.39 1.18 11.09
CA ILE A 256 0.76 1.70 10.34
C ILE A 256 0.61 1.39 8.85
N ARG A 257 0.24 0.14 8.53
CA ARG A 257 0.04 -0.32 7.15
C ARG A 257 -1.04 0.46 6.42
N GLU A 258 -2.19 0.63 7.05
CA GLU A 258 -3.37 1.27 6.46
C GLU A 258 -3.13 2.76 6.18
N ASP A 259 -2.59 3.46 7.16
CA ASP A 259 -2.21 4.87 7.03
C ASP A 259 -1.10 5.05 5.96
N SER A 260 -0.11 4.15 5.94
CA SER A 260 1.00 4.22 4.99
C SER A 260 0.55 4.18 3.53
N ILE A 261 -0.38 3.29 3.15
CA ILE A 261 -0.82 3.16 1.75
C ILE A 261 -1.40 4.47 1.23
N LEU A 262 -2.28 5.09 2.01
CA LEU A 262 -2.96 6.32 1.60
C LEU A 262 -2.02 7.52 1.58
N THR A 263 -1.03 7.54 2.48
CA THR A 263 -0.05 8.64 2.55
C THR A 263 0.99 8.61 1.44
N ILE A 264 1.24 7.44 0.82
CA ILE A 264 2.21 7.32 -0.28
C ILE A 264 1.56 7.44 -1.66
N ALA A 265 0.27 7.12 -1.83
CA ALA A 265 -0.44 7.14 -3.12
C ALA A 265 -0.84 8.56 -3.54
N LYS A 266 0.11 9.46 -3.58
CA LYS A 266 -0.12 10.90 -3.79
C LYS A 266 -0.42 11.28 -5.25
N GLY A 267 -0.21 10.39 -6.20
CA GLY A 267 -0.61 10.54 -7.59
C GLY A 267 -2.12 10.40 -7.80
N GLY A 268 -2.81 9.78 -6.85
CA GLY A 268 -4.25 9.54 -6.85
C GLY A 268 -4.60 8.12 -6.46
N ILE A 269 -5.86 7.91 -6.11
CA ILE A 269 -6.37 6.60 -5.72
C ILE A 269 -7.56 6.21 -6.58
N ILE A 270 -7.50 5.00 -7.15
CA ILE A 270 -8.59 4.35 -7.88
C ILE A 270 -9.28 3.37 -6.94
N TYR A 271 -10.57 3.54 -6.75
CA TYR A 271 -11.42 2.65 -5.97
C TYR A 271 -12.18 1.71 -6.89
N SER A 272 -11.79 0.43 -6.91
CA SER A 272 -12.58 -0.65 -7.54
C SER A 272 -13.62 -1.19 -6.55
N PRO A 273 -14.62 -1.96 -6.99
CA PRO A 273 -15.62 -2.55 -6.09
C PRO A 273 -14.99 -3.19 -4.85
N GLY A 274 -15.45 -2.77 -3.68
CA GLY A 274 -14.90 -3.21 -2.39
C GLY A 274 -15.87 -3.00 -1.24
N SER A 275 -15.54 -3.47 -0.04
CA SER A 275 -16.42 -3.44 1.12
C SER A 275 -15.88 -2.55 2.26
N ALA A 276 -16.01 -2.96 3.50
CA ALA A 276 -15.76 -2.14 4.68
C ALA A 276 -14.35 -1.49 4.72
N GLY A 277 -13.30 -2.23 4.36
CA GLY A 277 -11.93 -1.67 4.30
C GLY A 277 -11.84 -0.55 3.27
N THR A 278 -12.38 -0.79 2.05
CA THR A 278 -12.37 0.23 1.00
C THR A 278 -13.17 1.47 1.39
N MET A 279 -14.28 1.32 2.15
CA MET A 279 -15.01 2.48 2.70
C MET A 279 -14.14 3.30 3.65
N GLN A 280 -13.40 2.65 4.53
CA GLN A 280 -12.47 3.32 5.43
C GLN A 280 -11.41 4.10 4.65
N GLU A 281 -10.81 3.47 3.63
CA GLU A 281 -9.80 4.08 2.76
C GLU A 281 -10.36 5.32 2.02
N ILE A 282 -11.59 5.24 1.50
CA ILE A 282 -12.26 6.38 0.82
C ILE A 282 -12.41 7.58 1.77
N PHE A 283 -12.94 7.36 2.98
CA PHE A 283 -13.16 8.47 3.91
C PHE A 283 -11.86 9.01 4.50
N GLN A 284 -10.85 8.18 4.68
CA GLN A 284 -9.53 8.62 5.14
C GLN A 284 -8.87 9.52 4.07
N GLU A 285 -8.90 9.12 2.80
CA GLU A 285 -8.39 9.95 1.70
C GLU A 285 -9.21 11.24 1.54
N ALA A 286 -10.54 11.17 1.65
CA ALA A 286 -11.37 12.36 1.63
C ALA A 286 -11.00 13.36 2.72
N VAL A 287 -10.62 12.89 3.92
CA VAL A 287 -10.13 13.74 5.02
C VAL A 287 -8.75 14.33 4.68
N GLN A 288 -7.83 13.55 4.12
CA GLN A 288 -6.50 14.04 3.72
C GLN A 288 -6.62 15.13 2.65
N ASN A 289 -7.48 14.94 1.65
CA ASN A 289 -7.76 15.94 0.63
C ASN A 289 -8.45 17.18 1.19
N HIS A 290 -9.44 16.99 2.08
CA HIS A 290 -10.14 18.11 2.73
C HIS A 290 -9.18 19.07 3.42
N TYR A 291 -8.21 18.54 4.18
CA TYR A 291 -7.24 19.32 4.92
C TYR A 291 -5.97 19.66 4.13
N LEU A 292 -5.87 19.22 2.88
CA LEU A 292 -4.64 19.34 2.08
C LEU A 292 -3.41 18.82 2.84
N SER A 293 -3.52 17.65 3.45
CA SER A 293 -2.49 17.11 4.36
C SER A 293 -1.09 17.02 3.75
N PHE A 294 -1.02 16.93 2.42
CA PHE A 294 0.23 16.91 1.64
C PHE A 294 0.50 18.20 0.86
N GLY A 295 -0.26 19.28 1.15
CA GLY A 295 -0.16 20.57 0.47
C GLY A 295 -0.99 20.67 -0.82
N TYR A 296 -1.63 19.59 -1.26
CA TYR A 296 -2.55 19.52 -2.40
C TYR A 296 -3.54 18.37 -2.22
N ALA A 297 -4.62 18.37 -3.01
CA ALA A 297 -5.56 17.26 -3.11
C ALA A 297 -5.18 16.34 -4.26
N SER A 298 -5.32 15.04 -4.09
CA SER A 298 -5.09 14.03 -5.12
C SER A 298 -6.41 13.53 -5.74
N PRO A 299 -6.42 13.01 -6.99
CA PRO A 299 -7.59 12.44 -7.61
C PRO A 299 -8.14 11.24 -6.85
N MET A 300 -9.46 11.22 -6.63
CA MET A 300 -10.24 10.11 -6.09
C MET A 300 -11.11 9.56 -7.22
N ILE A 301 -10.72 8.43 -7.80
CA ILE A 301 -11.36 7.86 -8.99
C ILE A 301 -12.15 6.62 -8.60
N PHE A 302 -13.43 6.60 -8.92
CA PHE A 302 -14.34 5.50 -8.62
C PHE A 302 -14.59 4.70 -9.91
N LEU A 303 -14.02 3.50 -9.98
CA LEU A 303 -14.19 2.54 -11.07
C LEU A 303 -15.36 1.62 -10.74
N GLY A 304 -16.38 1.58 -11.60
CA GLY A 304 -17.61 0.84 -11.37
C GLY A 304 -18.78 1.78 -11.11
N VAL A 305 -19.35 2.41 -12.16
CA VAL A 305 -20.41 3.42 -12.03
C VAL A 305 -21.58 2.88 -11.24
N ASP A 306 -22.17 1.74 -11.67
CA ASP A 306 -23.34 1.16 -11.01
C ASP A 306 -23.05 0.75 -9.56
N TYR A 307 -21.85 0.23 -9.31
CA TYR A 307 -21.45 -0.16 -7.96
C TYR A 307 -21.44 1.03 -7.00
N TRP A 308 -20.78 2.14 -7.40
CA TRP A 308 -20.58 3.30 -6.54
C TRP A 308 -21.77 4.25 -6.47
N THR A 309 -22.80 4.08 -7.33
CA THR A 309 -24.02 4.89 -7.32
C THR A 309 -25.24 4.16 -6.77
N ASP A 310 -25.35 2.85 -6.99
CA ASP A 310 -26.57 2.08 -6.71
C ASP A 310 -26.36 0.98 -5.67
N GLU A 311 -25.32 0.13 -5.82
CA GLU A 311 -25.07 -0.93 -4.86
C GLU A 311 -24.45 -0.39 -3.56
N MET A 312 -23.47 0.50 -3.70
CA MET A 312 -22.76 1.16 -2.60
C MET A 312 -22.68 2.67 -2.90
N PRO A 313 -23.71 3.45 -2.62
CA PRO A 313 -23.86 4.83 -3.12
C PRO A 313 -22.98 5.87 -2.41
N ILE A 314 -21.69 5.53 -2.24
CA ILE A 314 -20.71 6.38 -1.57
C ILE A 314 -20.34 7.59 -2.40
N PHE A 315 -20.26 7.45 -3.72
CA PHE A 315 -19.95 8.57 -4.60
C PHE A 315 -20.98 9.70 -4.45
N ARG A 316 -22.27 9.37 -4.48
CA ARG A 316 -23.36 10.34 -4.26
C ARG A 316 -23.31 10.99 -2.87
N LEU A 317 -22.88 10.21 -1.84
CA LEU A 317 -22.71 10.76 -0.49
C LEU A 317 -21.58 11.78 -0.45
N LEU A 318 -20.44 11.49 -1.08
CA LEU A 318 -19.31 12.42 -1.14
C LEU A 318 -19.67 13.71 -1.90
N GLU A 319 -20.34 13.61 -3.05
CA GLU A 319 -20.85 14.78 -3.77
C GLU A 319 -21.76 15.63 -2.88
N HIS A 320 -22.73 15.00 -2.20
CA HIS A 320 -23.64 15.69 -1.29
C HIS A 320 -22.88 16.39 -0.13
N LEU A 321 -21.86 15.75 0.42
CA LEU A 321 -21.05 16.35 1.50
C LEU A 321 -20.22 17.55 1.00
N VAL A 322 -19.75 17.51 -0.24
CA VAL A 322 -19.10 18.66 -0.90
C VAL A 322 -20.10 19.80 -1.13
N GLU A 323 -21.28 19.51 -1.68
CA GLU A 323 -22.34 20.50 -1.90
C GLU A 323 -22.79 21.18 -0.58
N LYS A 324 -22.82 20.44 0.52
CA LYS A 324 -23.14 20.97 1.85
C LYS A 324 -21.97 21.70 2.52
N GLY A 325 -20.81 21.80 1.86
CA GLY A 325 -19.61 22.41 2.41
C GLY A 325 -19.01 21.66 3.60
N LYS A 326 -19.32 20.35 3.75
CA LYS A 326 -18.76 19.48 4.80
C LYS A 326 -17.38 18.97 4.42
N TYR A 327 -17.17 18.72 3.14
CA TYR A 327 -15.86 18.41 2.55
C TYR A 327 -15.49 19.49 1.53
N LYS A 328 -14.19 19.72 1.37
CA LYS A 328 -13.60 20.64 0.38
C LYS A 328 -12.48 19.88 -0.34
N ASN A 329 -12.05 20.40 -1.47
CA ASN A 329 -10.86 19.91 -2.19
C ASN A 329 -10.95 18.43 -2.63
N LEU A 330 -12.15 17.85 -2.77
CA LEU A 330 -12.28 16.49 -3.29
C LEU A 330 -12.28 16.52 -4.82
N LEU A 331 -11.27 15.86 -5.43
CA LEU A 331 -11.17 15.71 -6.88
C LEU A 331 -11.85 14.39 -7.30
N LEU A 332 -13.17 14.38 -7.31
CA LEU A 332 -13.97 13.19 -7.54
C LEU A 332 -14.16 12.90 -9.03
N THR A 333 -13.88 11.65 -9.44
CA THR A 333 -14.18 11.14 -10.79
C THR A 333 -14.89 9.80 -10.68
N LEU A 334 -16.00 9.62 -11.39
CA LEU A 334 -16.74 8.37 -11.49
C LEU A 334 -16.75 7.93 -12.96
N THR A 335 -16.28 6.71 -13.24
CA THR A 335 -16.17 6.25 -14.63
C THR A 335 -15.90 4.75 -14.72
N ASP A 336 -16.37 4.14 -15.81
CA ASP A 336 -15.99 2.81 -16.27
C ASP A 336 -15.03 2.88 -17.48
N ASP A 337 -14.71 4.08 -17.94
CA ASP A 337 -13.80 4.31 -19.05
C ASP A 337 -12.34 4.37 -18.57
N GLU A 338 -11.57 3.37 -18.94
CA GLU A 338 -10.15 3.20 -18.58
C GLU A 338 -9.30 4.37 -19.09
N ASN A 339 -9.57 4.89 -20.30
CA ASN A 339 -8.84 6.02 -20.85
C ASN A 339 -9.06 7.29 -20.03
N ARG A 340 -10.30 7.51 -19.56
CA ARG A 340 -10.61 8.66 -18.70
C ARG A 340 -9.87 8.58 -17.37
N ILE A 341 -9.64 7.39 -16.82
CA ILE A 341 -8.84 7.20 -15.60
C ILE A 341 -7.40 7.63 -15.87
N VAL A 342 -6.80 7.10 -16.93
CA VAL A 342 -5.41 7.39 -17.33
C VAL A 342 -5.24 8.88 -17.57
N ASP A 343 -6.08 9.49 -18.42
CA ASP A 343 -6.03 10.93 -18.74
C ASP A 343 -6.16 11.81 -17.49
N THR A 344 -6.98 11.41 -16.51
CA THR A 344 -7.17 12.17 -15.28
C THR A 344 -5.90 12.17 -14.44
N LEU A 345 -5.24 11.03 -14.30
CA LEU A 345 -4.01 10.88 -13.50
C LEU A 345 -2.80 11.52 -14.19
N GLU A 346 -2.65 11.34 -15.51
CA GLU A 346 -1.56 11.96 -16.28
C GLU A 346 -1.65 13.48 -16.25
N ARG A 347 -2.84 14.05 -16.45
CA ARG A 347 -3.06 15.49 -16.34
C ARG A 347 -2.68 16.00 -14.96
N PHE A 348 -3.09 15.30 -13.90
CA PHE A 348 -2.74 15.65 -12.51
C PHE A 348 -1.23 15.58 -12.27
N ALA A 349 -0.55 14.54 -12.76
CA ALA A 349 0.91 14.42 -12.65
C ALA A 349 1.65 15.53 -13.42
N GLY A 350 1.12 15.97 -14.56
CA GLY A 350 1.70 17.04 -15.41
C GLY A 350 1.39 18.49 -14.97
N GLU A 351 0.47 18.69 -14.01
CA GLU A 351 0.18 20.03 -13.49
C GLU A 351 1.37 20.60 -12.70
N ASP A 352 1.86 21.77 -13.15
CA ASP A 352 2.98 22.46 -12.52
C ASP A 352 2.77 22.71 -11.03
N GLN A 353 3.85 22.55 -10.23
CA GLN A 353 3.87 22.75 -8.77
C GLN A 353 3.62 24.21 -8.31
N ASN A 354 3.10 25.08 -9.16
CA ASN A 354 2.85 26.49 -8.85
C ASN A 354 1.83 26.77 -7.73
N TYR A 355 1.29 25.73 -7.10
CA TYR A 355 0.43 25.87 -5.91
C TYR A 355 1.20 26.12 -4.59
N LYS A 356 2.53 25.90 -4.57
CA LYS A 356 3.34 26.10 -3.34
C LYS A 356 3.71 27.56 -3.01
N GLU A 357 3.39 28.54 -3.86
CA GLU A 357 3.80 29.95 -3.67
C GLU A 357 2.64 30.92 -3.40
N LYS A 358 1.44 30.47 -3.10
CA LYS A 358 0.29 31.37 -2.87
C LYS A 358 -0.32 31.28 -1.48
N GLU A 359 0.50 31.05 -0.43
CA GLU A 359 0.11 31.37 0.96
C GLU A 359 1.25 32.10 1.69
#